data_9dff6cd2b445b1bfa99e5c021f5b7349
#
_entry.id   9dff6cd2b445b1bfa99e5c021f5b7349
#
_cell.length_a   1.000
_cell.length_b   1.000
_cell.length_c   1.000
_cell.angle_alpha   90.00
_cell.angle_beta   90.00
_cell.angle_gamma   90.00
#
_symmetry.space_group_name_H-M   'P 1'
#
loop_
_entity.id
_entity.type
_entity.pdbx_description
1 polymer ?
#
loop_
_entity_poly.entity_id
_entity_poly.type
_entity_poly.pdbx_seq_one_letter_code
_entity_poly.pdbx_strand_id
1 'polypeptide(L)'
;MAESRIIRAAAAQIAPDLHEASRTLARVLEAIDEAAEQGAEIIVFPETFVPYYPYFSFITPAISAGAAHLKLYEQAVVVPGPIT
;
A
#
# COMPACT_ATOMS: atom_id res chain seq x y z
N MET A 1 9.08 -37.08 -3.46
CA MET A 1 9.94 -35.90 -3.43
C MET A 1 9.27 -34.76 -4.16
N ALA A 2 9.23 -33.60 -3.54
CA ALA A 2 8.62 -32.43 -4.17
C ALA A 2 9.53 -31.90 -5.29
N GLU A 3 8.93 -31.50 -6.40
CA GLU A 3 9.63 -30.79 -7.46
C GLU A 3 9.92 -29.35 -7.05
N SER A 4 11.13 -28.90 -7.37
CA SER A 4 11.49 -27.49 -7.19
C SER A 4 10.88 -26.67 -8.31
N ARG A 5 10.36 -25.50 -7.94
CA ARG A 5 9.74 -24.57 -8.87
C ARG A 5 10.28 -23.18 -8.64
N ILE A 6 10.58 -22.47 -9.72
CA ILE A 6 10.97 -21.07 -9.64
C ILE A 6 9.71 -20.22 -9.76
N ILE A 7 9.54 -19.32 -8.79
CA ILE A 7 8.42 -18.37 -8.78
C ILE A 7 9.00 -16.98 -8.95
N ARG A 8 8.43 -16.19 -9.86
CA ARG A 8 8.77 -14.78 -10.01
C ARG A 8 7.93 -13.95 -9.05
N ALA A 9 8.60 -13.23 -8.18
CA ALA A 9 7.96 -12.34 -7.22
C ALA A 9 8.38 -10.90 -7.48
N ALA A 10 7.48 -9.97 -7.22
CA ALA A 10 7.75 -8.55 -7.29
C ALA A 10 7.55 -7.90 -5.92
N ALA A 11 8.42 -6.99 -5.55
CA ALA A 11 8.26 -6.13 -4.38
C ALA A 11 8.01 -4.71 -4.89
N ALA A 12 6.83 -4.17 -4.62
CA ALA A 12 6.48 -2.82 -5.03
C ALA A 12 7.00 -1.81 -4.00
N GLN A 13 7.87 -0.91 -4.44
CA GLN A 13 8.43 0.14 -3.62
C GLN A 13 8.01 1.48 -4.22
N ILE A 14 6.76 1.86 -3.98
CA ILE A 14 6.14 3.07 -4.50
C ILE A 14 5.51 3.86 -3.36
N ALA A 15 5.22 5.13 -3.60
CA ALA A 15 4.67 6.02 -2.57
C ALA A 15 3.14 5.99 -2.58
N PRO A 16 2.50 5.85 -1.41
CA PRO A 16 1.06 6.05 -1.29
C PRO A 16 0.71 7.54 -1.25
N ASP A 17 -0.58 7.84 -1.40
CA ASP A 17 -1.12 9.20 -1.28
C ASP A 17 -1.86 9.34 0.05
N LEU A 18 -1.35 10.15 0.97
CA LEU A 18 -1.98 10.37 2.27
C LEU A 18 -3.36 11.02 2.15
N HIS A 19 -3.58 11.84 1.13
CA HIS A 19 -4.79 12.64 1.01
C HIS A 19 -5.96 11.88 0.38
N GLU A 20 -5.67 10.90 -0.48
CA GLU A 20 -6.71 10.13 -1.17
C GLU A 20 -6.35 8.64 -1.28
N ALA A 21 -7.03 7.81 -0.50
CA ALA A 21 -6.85 6.36 -0.56
C ALA A 21 -7.17 5.79 -1.95
N SER A 22 -8.10 6.40 -2.68
CA SER A 22 -8.43 5.99 -4.05
C SER A 22 -7.25 6.14 -5.01
N ARG A 23 -6.41 7.15 -4.82
CA ARG A 23 -5.17 7.32 -5.63
C ARG A 23 -4.15 6.25 -5.28
N THR A 24 -4.01 5.93 -4.00
CA THR A 24 -3.14 4.84 -3.57
C THR A 24 -3.61 3.52 -4.17
N LEU A 25 -4.91 3.25 -4.13
CA LEU A 25 -5.49 2.05 -4.75
C LEU A 25 -5.21 2.00 -6.25
N ALA A 26 -5.33 3.12 -6.97
CA ALA A 26 -5.01 3.18 -8.39
C ALA A 26 -3.54 2.82 -8.65
N ARG A 27 -2.62 3.29 -7.81
CA ARG A 27 -1.19 2.94 -7.89
C ARG A 27 -0.96 1.44 -7.65
N VAL A 28 -1.71 0.85 -6.72
CA VAL A 28 -1.65 -0.60 -6.46
C VAL A 28 -2.07 -1.38 -7.70
N LEU A 29 -3.19 -1.01 -8.31
CA LEU A 29 -3.69 -1.69 -9.50
C LEU A 29 -2.75 -1.56 -10.68
N GLU A 30 -2.16 -0.38 -10.91
CA GLU A 30 -1.14 -0.18 -11.93
C GLU A 30 0.10 -1.04 -11.70
N ALA A 31 0.56 -1.11 -10.44
CA ALA A 31 1.72 -1.93 -10.09
C ALA A 31 1.45 -3.42 -10.30
N ILE A 32 0.25 -3.88 -10.00
CA ILE A 32 -0.15 -5.27 -10.25
C ILE A 32 -0.11 -5.58 -11.75
N ASP A 33 -0.68 -4.71 -12.57
CA ASP A 33 -0.69 -4.88 -14.02
C ASP A 33 0.73 -4.90 -14.59
N GLU A 34 1.57 -3.96 -14.16
CA GLU A 34 2.97 -3.89 -14.59
C GLU A 34 3.77 -5.13 -14.19
N ALA A 35 3.61 -5.58 -12.95
CA ALA A 35 4.27 -6.78 -12.46
C ALA A 35 3.82 -8.02 -13.23
N ALA A 36 2.53 -8.14 -13.51
CA ALA A 36 1.97 -9.24 -14.29
C ALA A 36 2.53 -9.26 -15.71
N GLU A 37 2.65 -8.11 -16.36
CA GLU A 37 3.26 -8.00 -17.69
C GLU A 37 4.71 -8.46 -17.71
N GLN A 38 5.42 -8.30 -16.60
CA GLN A 38 6.80 -8.75 -16.43
C GLN A 38 6.89 -10.21 -15.98
N GLY A 39 5.78 -10.91 -15.85
CA GLY A 39 5.73 -12.32 -15.52
C GLY A 39 5.73 -12.63 -14.03
N ALA A 40 5.47 -11.64 -13.16
CA ALA A 40 5.36 -11.90 -11.73
C ALA A 40 4.12 -12.72 -11.41
N GLU A 41 4.27 -13.69 -10.52
CA GLU A 41 3.19 -14.54 -10.02
C GLU A 41 2.67 -14.06 -8.67
N ILE A 42 3.48 -13.30 -7.94
CA ILE A 42 3.13 -12.70 -6.66
C ILE A 42 3.73 -11.30 -6.58
N ILE A 43 3.01 -10.39 -5.95
CA ILE A 43 3.47 -9.03 -5.68
C ILE A 43 3.22 -8.68 -4.22
N VAL A 44 4.17 -7.99 -3.60
CA VAL A 44 4.11 -7.56 -2.20
C VAL A 44 4.23 -6.04 -2.14
N PHE A 45 3.41 -5.43 -1.32
CA PHE A 45 3.42 -4.00 -1.04
C PHE A 45 3.91 -3.73 0.38
N PRO A 46 4.36 -2.50 0.70
CA PRO A 46 4.75 -2.14 2.05
C PRO A 46 3.59 -2.28 3.05
N GLU A 47 3.93 -2.46 4.32
CA GLU A 47 2.96 -2.53 5.41
C GLU A 47 2.03 -1.31 5.40
N THR A 48 0.74 -1.55 5.60
CA THR A 48 -0.32 -0.53 5.62
C THR A 48 -0.28 0.43 4.43
N PHE A 49 0.12 -0.07 3.26
CA PHE A 49 0.26 0.78 2.08
C PHE A 49 -1.03 1.55 1.75
N VAL A 50 -2.17 0.91 1.91
CA VAL A 50 -3.48 1.56 1.78
C VAL A 50 -4.13 1.60 3.16
N PRO A 51 -4.47 2.76 3.71
CA PRO A 51 -4.37 4.09 3.09
C PRO A 51 -2.97 4.72 3.12
N TYR A 52 -2.15 4.45 4.15
CA TYR A 52 -0.86 5.10 4.32
C TYR A 52 -0.19 4.63 5.61
N TYR A 53 1.10 4.39 5.59
CA TYR A 53 1.86 4.14 6.81
C TYR A 53 2.13 5.48 7.53
N PRO A 54 1.91 5.59 8.85
CA PRO A 54 1.97 6.87 9.54
C PRO A 54 3.42 7.33 9.82
N TYR A 55 4.20 7.57 8.78
CA TYR A 55 5.59 8.04 8.88
C TYR A 55 5.71 9.34 9.67
N PHE A 56 4.71 10.20 9.58
CA PHE A 56 4.69 11.46 10.31
C PHE A 56 4.77 11.26 11.81
N SER A 57 4.40 10.10 12.33
CA SER A 57 4.54 9.77 13.76
C SER A 57 5.98 9.74 14.22
N PHE A 58 6.94 9.51 13.31
CA PHE A 58 8.36 9.44 13.62
C PHE A 58 9.10 10.75 13.42
N ILE A 59 8.62 11.60 12.52
CA ILE A 59 9.33 12.82 12.09
C ILE A 59 8.67 14.12 12.52
N THR A 60 7.39 14.07 12.91
CA THR A 60 6.60 15.23 13.32
C THR A 60 6.28 15.14 14.80
N PRO A 61 6.48 16.21 15.61
CA PRO A 61 6.06 16.21 17.00
C PRO A 61 4.58 15.87 17.15
N ALA A 62 4.23 15.11 18.19
CA ALA A 62 2.86 14.63 18.40
C ALA A 62 1.82 15.76 18.40
N ILE A 63 2.17 16.91 18.99
CA ILE A 63 1.27 18.07 19.04
C ILE A 63 0.97 18.64 17.65
N SER A 64 1.88 18.47 16.70
CA SER A 64 1.75 18.96 15.32
C SER A 64 1.19 17.92 14.37
N ALA A 65 1.07 16.66 14.79
CA ALA A 65 0.68 15.54 13.93
C ALA A 65 -0.83 15.30 13.90
N GLY A 66 -1.64 16.02 14.67
CA GLY A 66 -3.07 15.77 14.80
C GLY A 66 -3.84 15.78 13.49
N ALA A 67 -3.55 16.77 12.63
CA ALA A 67 -4.21 16.88 11.32
C ALA A 67 -3.88 15.68 10.40
N ALA A 68 -2.63 15.21 10.43
CA ALA A 68 -2.22 14.05 9.65
C ALA A 68 -2.87 12.76 10.16
N HIS A 69 -2.97 12.57 11.47
CA HIS A 69 -3.67 11.43 12.07
C HIS A 69 -5.16 11.44 11.73
N LEU A 70 -5.81 12.61 11.79
CA LEU A 70 -7.21 12.74 11.41
C LEU A 70 -7.41 12.38 9.93
N LYS A 71 -6.54 12.88 9.08
CA LYS A 71 -6.60 12.59 7.64
C LYS A 71 -6.44 11.09 7.37
N LEU A 72 -5.52 10.44 8.06
CA LEU A 72 -5.34 9.00 7.96
C LEU A 72 -6.58 8.23 8.43
N TYR A 73 -7.17 8.65 9.55
CA TYR A 73 -8.39 8.05 10.08
C TYR A 73 -9.56 8.16 9.09
N GLU A 74 -9.72 9.31 8.45
CA GLU A 74 -10.75 9.54 7.43
C GLU A 74 -10.59 8.62 6.22
N GLN A 75 -9.37 8.17 5.93
CA GLN A 75 -9.06 7.28 4.82
C GLN A 75 -9.08 5.79 5.22
N ALA A 76 -9.46 5.47 6.45
CA ALA A 76 -9.43 4.09 6.95
C ALA A 76 -10.24 3.15 6.06
N VAL A 77 -9.68 1.96 5.83
CA VAL A 77 -10.31 0.93 5.00
C VAL A 77 -11.43 0.25 5.78
N VAL A 78 -12.61 0.18 5.18
CA VAL A 78 -13.74 -0.59 5.72
C VAL A 78 -13.61 -2.04 5.30
N VAL A 79 -13.76 -2.97 6.24
CA VAL A 79 -13.62 -4.40 5.98
C VAL A 79 -14.90 -5.14 6.38
N PRO A 80 -15.57 -5.85 5.45
CA PRO A 80 -15.35 -5.82 4.01
C PRO A 80 -15.83 -4.51 3.39
N GLY A 81 -15.21 -4.09 2.30
CA GLY A 81 -15.56 -2.83 1.65
C GLY A 81 -14.96 -2.71 0.26
N PRO A 82 -15.08 -1.53 -0.38
CA PRO A 82 -14.68 -1.33 -1.78
C PRO A 82 -13.20 -1.60 -2.05
N ILE A 83 -12.32 -1.37 -1.05
CA ILE A 83 -10.88 -1.58 -1.21
C ILE A 83 -10.50 -3.04 -0.96
N THR A 84 -11.23 -3.72 -0.10
CA THR A 84 -10.96 -5.13 0.18
C THR A 84 -11.65 -6.03 -0.82
#